data_3c103c6d6c62cbe7ad3d94bd20fe2e8c
#
_entry.id   3c103c6d6c62cbe7ad3d94bd20fe2e8c
#
_cell.length_a   1.000
_cell.length_b   1.000
_cell.length_c   1.000
_cell.angle_alpha   90.00
_cell.angle_beta   90.00
_cell.angle_gamma   90.00
#
_symmetry.space_group_name_H-M   'P 1'
#
loop_
_entity.id
_entity.type
_entity.pdbx_description
1 polymer ?
#
loop_
_entity_poly.entity_id
_entity_poly.type
_entity_poly.pdbx_seq_one_letter_code
_entity_poly.pdbx_strand_id
1 'polypeptide(L)'
;MALKAFYIPMVGDTVIGKVIEVMLSGWIVDIRAPYVALLRASDALERPVRPQRDDLPALFDVGDMMIAKIVAYDRTRDPLLTVLERGLGKVTRGQTIEITPTKIPRVIGKKGSMITTIKNETGCQVIIGQNGRIVIAGKTPEDERLAIMAIRLIEQEAHTSGLTDRVTEMLKKEKGEKTSKEVAENVPKET
;
A
#
# COMPACT_ATOMS: atom_id res chain seq x y z
N MET A 1 27.99 1.18 -5.52
CA MET A 1 26.79 0.29 -5.58
C MET A 1 25.92 0.61 -4.40
N ALA A 2 24.77 1.24 -4.60
CA ALA A 2 23.82 1.44 -3.51
C ALA A 2 23.23 0.06 -3.16
N LEU A 3 23.50 -0.42 -1.95
CA LEU A 3 22.84 -1.59 -1.39
C LEU A 3 21.34 -1.30 -1.38
N LYS A 4 20.57 -1.95 -2.25
CA LYS A 4 19.12 -1.94 -2.15
C LYS A 4 18.78 -2.49 -0.77
N ALA A 5 18.28 -1.63 0.12
CA ALA A 5 17.83 -2.05 1.43
C ALA A 5 16.63 -2.98 1.23
N PHE A 6 16.84 -4.27 1.47
CA PHE A 6 15.77 -5.25 1.45
C PHE A 6 14.93 -5.10 2.72
N TYR A 7 13.64 -5.33 2.59
CA TYR A 7 12.77 -5.47 3.74
C TYR A 7 13.09 -6.77 4.48
N ILE A 8 13.26 -6.69 5.78
CA ILE A 8 13.42 -7.85 6.66
C ILE A 8 12.10 -8.02 7.42
N PRO A 9 11.40 -9.15 7.26
CA PRO A 9 10.13 -9.40 7.93
C PRO A 9 10.26 -9.37 9.45
N MET A 10 9.29 -8.75 10.11
CA MET A 10 9.17 -8.75 11.57
C MET A 10 7.74 -9.12 11.96
N VAL A 11 7.60 -9.90 13.04
CA VAL A 11 6.30 -10.25 13.59
C VAL A 11 5.56 -8.98 14.02
N GLY A 12 4.30 -8.85 13.59
CA GLY A 12 3.48 -7.67 13.83
C GLY A 12 3.48 -6.65 12.70
N ASP A 13 4.39 -6.76 11.72
CA ASP A 13 4.40 -5.86 10.57
C ASP A 13 3.18 -6.06 9.68
N THR A 14 2.58 -4.95 9.24
CA THR A 14 1.63 -4.94 8.14
C THR A 14 2.39 -4.83 6.83
N VAL A 15 2.12 -5.74 5.91
CA VAL A 15 2.76 -5.80 4.60
C VAL A 15 1.72 -5.84 3.48
N ILE A 16 2.09 -5.34 2.32
CA ILE A 16 1.28 -5.47 1.11
C ILE A 16 1.95 -6.52 0.23
N GLY A 17 1.29 -7.66 0.09
CA GLY A 17 1.77 -8.82 -0.65
C GLY A 17 1.09 -8.97 -2.00
N LYS A 18 1.75 -9.66 -2.90
CA LYS A 18 1.20 -10.11 -4.19
C LYS A 18 1.13 -11.63 -4.19
N VAL A 19 -0.02 -12.19 -4.48
CA VAL A 19 -0.17 -13.64 -4.63
C VAL A 19 0.60 -14.09 -5.86
N ILE A 20 1.50 -15.04 -5.67
CA ILE A 20 2.32 -15.62 -6.75
C ILE A 20 1.94 -17.06 -7.06
N GLU A 21 1.34 -17.76 -6.09
CA GLU A 21 0.90 -19.14 -6.27
C GLU A 21 -0.29 -19.45 -5.34
N VAL A 22 -1.23 -20.24 -5.85
CA VAL A 22 -2.36 -20.79 -5.07
C VAL A 22 -2.09 -22.27 -4.82
N MET A 23 -2.05 -22.66 -3.55
CA MET A 23 -1.85 -24.04 -3.11
C MET A 23 -3.14 -24.67 -2.62
N LEU A 24 -3.15 -25.97 -2.37
CA LEU A 24 -4.31 -26.68 -1.82
C LEU A 24 -4.74 -26.20 -0.43
N SER A 25 -3.83 -25.62 0.36
CA SER A 25 -4.07 -25.20 1.74
C SER A 25 -3.81 -23.73 2.01
N GLY A 26 -3.59 -22.91 0.96
CA GLY A 26 -3.29 -21.49 1.11
C GLY A 26 -2.62 -20.88 -0.10
N TRP A 27 -1.86 -19.84 0.13
CA TRP A 27 -1.22 -19.03 -0.93
C TRP A 27 0.23 -18.73 -0.60
N ILE A 28 1.06 -18.71 -1.64
CA ILE A 28 2.40 -18.14 -1.57
C ILE A 28 2.32 -16.67 -2.01
N VAL A 29 2.89 -15.81 -1.19
CA VAL A 29 2.78 -14.35 -1.33
C VAL A 29 4.16 -13.72 -1.41
N ASP A 30 4.41 -12.94 -2.44
CA ASP A 30 5.58 -12.08 -2.53
C ASP A 30 5.40 -10.82 -1.70
N ILE A 31 6.23 -10.63 -0.69
CA ILE A 31 6.24 -9.48 0.20
C ILE A 31 7.44 -8.54 0.00
N ARG A 32 8.14 -8.62 -1.14
CA ARG A 32 9.38 -7.87 -1.42
C ARG A 32 10.49 -8.10 -0.39
N ALA A 33 10.53 -9.26 0.23
CA ALA A 33 11.62 -9.72 1.07
C ALA A 33 12.48 -10.74 0.29
N PRO A 34 13.65 -11.09 0.80
CA PRO A 34 14.43 -12.20 0.25
C PRO A 34 13.70 -13.56 0.32
N TYR A 35 12.62 -13.62 1.08
CA TYR A 35 11.79 -14.80 1.31
C TYR A 35 10.37 -14.55 0.84
N VAL A 36 9.70 -15.59 0.37
CA VAL A 36 8.26 -15.59 0.15
C VAL A 36 7.53 -15.73 1.49
N ALA A 37 6.27 -15.32 1.54
CA ALA A 37 5.44 -15.50 2.72
C ALA A 37 4.33 -16.51 2.44
N LEU A 38 3.86 -17.18 3.47
CA LEU A 38 2.78 -18.16 3.41
C LEU A 38 1.53 -17.60 4.10
N LEU A 39 0.42 -17.55 3.36
CA LEU A 39 -0.90 -17.33 3.92
C LEU A 39 -1.64 -18.67 3.93
N ARG A 40 -1.91 -19.24 5.09
CA ARG A 40 -2.72 -20.45 5.20
C ARG A 40 -4.18 -20.09 5.02
N ALA A 41 -4.94 -21.01 4.44
CA ALA A 41 -6.37 -20.80 4.28
C ALA A 41 -7.12 -20.67 5.62
N SER A 42 -6.63 -21.27 6.70
CA SER A 42 -7.14 -21.06 8.07
C SER A 42 -6.91 -19.63 8.58
N ASP A 43 -5.85 -18.97 8.11
CA ASP A 43 -5.49 -17.61 8.51
C ASP A 43 -6.12 -16.54 7.56
N ALA A 44 -6.84 -17.01 6.56
CA ALA A 44 -7.64 -16.20 5.63
C ALA A 44 -9.15 -16.34 5.86
N LEU A 45 -9.59 -17.48 6.39
CA LEU A 45 -10.98 -17.80 6.70
C LEU A 45 -11.09 -17.96 8.22
N GLU A 46 -12.08 -17.33 8.82
CA GLU A 46 -12.36 -17.49 10.28
C GLU A 46 -12.84 -18.90 10.67
N ARG A 47 -12.71 -19.87 9.78
CA ARG A 47 -13.18 -21.24 9.94
C ARG A 47 -12.24 -22.24 9.28
N PRO A 48 -12.28 -23.51 9.68
CA PRO A 48 -11.53 -24.58 9.01
C PRO A 48 -11.89 -24.68 7.53
N VAL A 49 -10.87 -24.85 6.71
CA VAL A 49 -11.00 -25.03 5.26
C VAL A 49 -11.71 -26.34 4.95
N ARG A 50 -12.65 -26.29 4.03
CA ARG A 50 -13.32 -27.45 3.45
C ARG A 50 -12.90 -27.59 1.99
N PRO A 51 -11.89 -28.39 1.67
CA PRO A 51 -11.28 -28.45 0.33
C PRO A 51 -12.28 -28.72 -0.81
N GLN A 52 -13.41 -29.33 -0.50
CA GLN A 52 -14.46 -29.66 -1.48
C GLN A 52 -15.48 -28.52 -1.70
N ARG A 53 -15.47 -27.48 -0.85
CA ARG A 53 -16.45 -26.39 -0.90
C ARG A 53 -15.83 -25.00 -1.00
N ASP A 54 -14.58 -24.86 -0.58
CA ASP A 54 -13.90 -23.57 -0.52
C ASP A 54 -13.05 -23.41 -1.79
N ASP A 55 -13.47 -22.50 -2.64
CA ASP A 55 -12.75 -22.10 -3.84
C ASP A 55 -11.67 -21.07 -3.43
N LEU A 56 -10.47 -21.54 -3.15
CA LEU A 56 -9.36 -20.67 -2.73
C LEU A 56 -8.98 -19.64 -3.79
N PRO A 57 -8.92 -19.96 -5.10
CA PRO A 57 -8.73 -18.97 -6.15
C PRO A 57 -9.78 -17.86 -6.17
N ALA A 58 -11.04 -18.15 -5.79
CA ALA A 58 -12.08 -17.13 -5.72
C ALA A 58 -11.82 -16.10 -4.60
N LEU A 59 -11.10 -16.47 -3.53
CA LEU A 59 -10.72 -15.57 -2.46
C LEU A 59 -9.53 -14.69 -2.88
N PHE A 60 -8.44 -15.34 -3.30
CA PHE A 60 -7.24 -14.68 -3.81
C PHE A 60 -6.69 -15.48 -4.97
N ASP A 61 -6.62 -14.87 -6.12
CA ASP A 61 -6.02 -15.46 -7.31
C ASP A 61 -4.58 -14.97 -7.50
N VAL A 62 -3.84 -15.66 -8.37
CA VAL A 62 -2.48 -15.26 -8.74
C VAL A 62 -2.49 -13.85 -9.31
N GLY A 63 -1.64 -12.99 -8.79
CA GLY A 63 -1.56 -11.58 -9.17
C GLY A 63 -2.35 -10.64 -8.29
N ASP A 64 -3.26 -11.14 -7.45
CA ASP A 64 -4.01 -10.30 -6.51
C ASP A 64 -3.06 -9.67 -5.47
N MET A 65 -3.37 -8.42 -5.14
CA MET A 65 -2.70 -7.71 -4.06
C MET A 65 -3.51 -7.86 -2.77
N MET A 66 -2.81 -8.04 -1.66
CA MET A 66 -3.42 -8.15 -0.35
C MET A 66 -2.68 -7.33 0.71
N ILE A 67 -3.42 -6.88 1.71
CA ILE A 67 -2.90 -6.31 2.93
C ILE A 67 -2.93 -7.41 3.97
N ALA A 68 -1.78 -7.77 4.51
CA ALA A 68 -1.66 -8.84 5.48
C ALA A 68 -0.74 -8.43 6.63
N LYS A 69 -0.82 -9.17 7.73
CA LYS A 69 0.04 -8.99 8.89
C LYS A 69 0.88 -10.23 9.12
N ILE A 70 2.15 -10.03 9.48
CA ILE A 70 3.05 -11.13 9.81
C ILE A 70 2.77 -11.58 11.25
N VAL A 71 2.35 -12.83 11.40
CA VAL A 71 2.02 -13.42 12.70
C VAL A 71 3.13 -14.29 13.26
N ALA A 72 3.95 -14.87 12.39
CA ALA A 72 5.10 -15.65 12.80
C ALA A 72 6.21 -15.55 11.74
N TYR A 73 7.42 -15.42 12.20
CA TYR A 73 8.63 -15.48 11.39
C TYR A 73 9.79 -15.89 12.26
N ASP A 74 10.52 -16.87 11.80
CA ASP A 74 11.85 -17.20 12.31
C ASP A 74 12.78 -17.43 11.10
N ARG A 75 14.10 -17.40 11.35
CA ARG A 75 15.08 -17.52 10.25
C ARG A 75 15.10 -18.91 9.58
N THR A 76 14.36 -19.85 10.10
CA THR A 76 14.29 -21.23 9.61
C THR A 76 13.02 -21.53 8.83
N ARG A 77 12.03 -20.62 8.86
CA ARG A 77 10.72 -20.80 8.22
C ARG A 77 10.28 -19.54 7.51
N ASP A 78 9.52 -19.70 6.45
CA ASP A 78 8.91 -18.58 5.74
C ASP A 78 7.95 -17.79 6.65
N PRO A 79 7.85 -16.46 6.47
CA PRO A 79 6.92 -15.64 7.20
C PRO A 79 5.47 -16.13 7.04
N LEU A 80 4.75 -16.27 8.14
CA LEU A 80 3.33 -16.58 8.13
C LEU A 80 2.51 -15.30 8.18
N LEU A 81 1.51 -15.22 7.31
CA LEU A 81 0.59 -14.09 7.19
C LEU A 81 -0.78 -14.42 7.75
N THR A 82 -1.51 -13.39 8.16
CA THR A 82 -2.96 -13.43 8.39
C THR A 82 -3.64 -12.24 7.73
N VAL A 83 -4.89 -12.42 7.36
CA VAL A 83 -5.78 -11.35 6.85
C VAL A 83 -7.06 -11.23 7.68
N LEU A 84 -7.15 -11.89 8.83
CA LEU A 84 -8.34 -11.93 9.67
C LEU A 84 -8.58 -10.64 10.47
N GLU A 85 -7.56 -9.81 10.66
CA GLU A 85 -7.72 -8.56 11.39
C GLU A 85 -8.46 -7.51 10.54
N ARG A 86 -9.17 -6.62 11.21
CA ARG A 86 -9.90 -5.53 10.55
C ARG A 86 -8.96 -4.63 9.75
N GLY A 87 -9.32 -4.38 8.50
CA GLY A 87 -8.51 -3.55 7.58
C GLY A 87 -7.48 -4.33 6.77
N LEU A 88 -7.37 -5.63 6.99
CA LEU A 88 -6.59 -6.56 6.15
C LEU A 88 -7.47 -7.20 5.08
N GLY A 89 -6.85 -7.84 4.11
CA GLY A 89 -7.53 -8.58 3.05
C GLY A 89 -7.18 -8.13 1.64
N LYS A 90 -8.00 -8.50 0.67
CA LYS A 90 -7.79 -8.20 -0.74
C LYS A 90 -7.86 -6.71 -1.05
N VAL A 91 -6.89 -6.21 -1.80
CA VAL A 91 -6.94 -4.86 -2.38
C VAL A 91 -7.83 -4.89 -3.61
N THR A 92 -8.99 -4.26 -3.53
CA THR A 92 -9.99 -4.29 -4.60
C THR A 92 -9.99 -3.05 -5.48
N ARG A 93 -9.35 -1.96 -5.02
CA ARG A 93 -9.29 -0.67 -5.74
C ARG A 93 -8.07 0.12 -5.36
N GLY A 94 -7.74 1.11 -6.19
CA GLY A 94 -6.59 1.99 -6.01
C GLY A 94 -5.35 1.46 -6.71
N GLN A 95 -4.29 2.21 -6.61
CA GLN A 95 -2.99 1.89 -7.20
C GLN A 95 -2.01 1.45 -6.13
N THR A 96 -1.16 0.50 -6.46
CA THR A 96 -0.05 0.07 -5.60
C THR A 96 1.24 0.62 -6.16
N ILE A 97 1.99 1.32 -5.31
CA ILE A 97 3.33 1.80 -5.63
C ILE A 97 4.37 1.17 -4.72
N GLU A 98 5.59 1.21 -5.16
CA GLU A 98 6.74 0.70 -4.42
C GLU A 98 7.73 1.82 -4.15
N ILE A 99 8.18 1.91 -2.90
CA ILE A 99 9.25 2.81 -2.47
C ILE A 99 10.32 2.02 -1.70
N THR A 100 11.43 2.66 -1.42
CA THR A 100 12.49 2.09 -0.61
C THR A 100 11.99 1.90 0.84
N PRO A 101 12.03 0.67 1.42
CA PRO A 101 11.50 0.41 2.76
C PRO A 101 12.06 1.33 3.85
N THR A 102 13.32 1.71 3.77
CA THR A 102 13.97 2.64 4.72
C THR A 102 13.39 4.05 4.69
N LYS A 103 12.60 4.41 3.66
CA LYS A 103 11.95 5.71 3.55
C LYS A 103 10.52 5.72 4.13
N ILE A 104 9.97 4.56 4.46
CA ILE A 104 8.63 4.43 5.07
C ILE A 104 8.45 5.33 6.30
N PRO A 105 9.38 5.41 7.27
CA PRO A 105 9.21 6.29 8.41
C PRO A 105 9.08 7.77 8.03
N ARG A 106 9.67 8.19 6.92
CA ARG A 106 9.54 9.58 6.41
C ARG A 106 8.18 9.84 5.80
N VAL A 107 7.64 8.87 5.07
CA VAL A 107 6.28 8.95 4.50
C VAL A 107 5.23 8.98 5.60
N ILE A 108 5.41 8.24 6.67
CA ILE A 108 4.52 8.28 7.84
C ILE A 108 4.66 9.64 8.56
N GLY A 109 5.89 10.11 8.78
CA GLY A 109 6.20 11.30 9.54
C GLY A 109 6.07 11.11 11.05
N LYS A 110 6.45 12.13 11.83
CA LYS A 110 6.31 12.10 13.29
C LYS A 110 4.85 11.94 13.67
N LYS A 111 4.55 10.87 14.43
CA LYS A 111 3.17 10.55 14.87
C LYS A 111 2.15 10.50 13.73
N GLY A 112 2.59 10.15 12.52
CA GLY A 112 1.72 10.07 11.36
C GLY A 112 1.37 11.40 10.70
N SER A 113 2.07 12.50 11.03
CA SER A 113 1.74 13.85 10.51
C SER A 113 1.80 13.93 8.99
N MET A 114 2.84 13.39 8.37
CA MET A 114 3.03 13.48 6.91
C MET A 114 1.94 12.71 6.16
N ILE A 115 1.67 11.47 6.56
CA ILE A 115 0.63 10.68 5.91
C ILE A 115 -0.76 11.26 6.11
N THR A 116 -1.02 11.88 7.27
CA THR A 116 -2.29 12.57 7.55
C THR A 116 -2.45 13.78 6.64
N THR A 117 -1.38 14.57 6.43
CA THR A 117 -1.39 15.69 5.49
C THR A 117 -1.73 15.21 4.07
N ILE A 118 -1.06 14.16 3.59
CA ILE A 118 -1.34 13.60 2.25
C ILE A 118 -2.81 13.17 2.14
N LYS A 119 -3.33 12.41 3.14
CA LYS A 119 -4.73 11.96 3.14
C LYS A 119 -5.73 13.13 3.12
N ASN A 120 -5.48 14.17 3.92
CA ASN A 120 -6.37 15.31 4.01
C ASN A 120 -6.36 16.16 2.73
N GLU A 121 -5.18 16.40 2.17
CA GLU A 121 -5.05 17.25 0.98
C GLU A 121 -5.54 16.54 -0.29
N THR A 122 -5.34 15.23 -0.42
CA THR A 122 -5.74 14.48 -1.62
C THR A 122 -7.09 13.79 -1.48
N GLY A 123 -7.61 13.64 -0.26
CA GLY A 123 -8.81 12.83 0.00
C GLY A 123 -8.63 11.33 -0.24
N CYS A 124 -7.40 10.88 -0.49
CA CYS A 124 -7.09 9.48 -0.74
C CYS A 124 -6.99 8.66 0.53
N GLN A 125 -7.41 7.43 0.45
CA GLN A 125 -7.06 6.40 1.42
C GLN A 125 -5.66 5.88 1.09
N VAL A 126 -4.74 5.96 2.04
CA VAL A 126 -3.36 5.51 1.85
C VAL A 126 -3.04 4.45 2.91
N ILE A 127 -2.65 3.27 2.46
CA ILE A 127 -2.27 2.14 3.31
C ILE A 127 -0.80 1.83 3.04
N ILE A 128 0.00 1.84 4.09
CA ILE A 128 1.45 1.68 4.00
C ILE A 128 1.84 0.30 4.52
N GLY A 129 2.49 -0.49 3.67
CA GLY A 129 3.17 -1.72 4.06
C GLY A 129 4.60 -1.43 4.49
N GLN A 130 5.06 -2.06 5.57
CA GLN A 130 6.44 -1.93 6.06
C GLN A 130 7.47 -2.43 5.04
N ASN A 131 7.03 -3.26 4.10
CA ASN A 131 7.84 -3.78 2.99
C ASN A 131 8.06 -2.78 1.84
N GLY A 132 7.64 -1.53 1.98
CA GLY A 132 7.82 -0.50 0.96
C GLY A 132 6.78 -0.49 -0.15
N ARG A 133 5.71 -1.28 -0.05
CA ARG A 133 4.53 -1.16 -0.91
C ARG A 133 3.49 -0.26 -0.26
N ILE A 134 2.85 0.57 -1.05
CA ILE A 134 1.81 1.50 -0.58
C ILE A 134 0.62 1.38 -1.51
N VAL A 135 -0.57 1.18 -0.95
CA VAL A 135 -1.85 1.22 -1.68
C VAL A 135 -2.46 2.60 -1.52
N ILE A 136 -2.83 3.21 -2.63
CA ILE A 136 -3.45 4.52 -2.69
C ILE A 136 -4.77 4.37 -3.43
N ALA A 137 -5.86 4.70 -2.77
CA ALA A 137 -7.21 4.65 -3.33
C ALA A 137 -7.87 6.02 -3.18
N GLY A 138 -8.05 6.71 -4.28
CA GLY A 138 -8.72 8.01 -4.36
C GLY A 138 -10.15 7.90 -4.88
N LYS A 139 -10.85 9.03 -4.89
CA LYS A 139 -12.15 9.16 -5.55
C LYS A 139 -11.98 9.32 -7.05
N THR A 140 -10.93 10.01 -7.45
CA THR A 140 -10.56 10.23 -8.85
C THR A 140 -9.13 9.76 -9.12
N PRO A 141 -8.79 9.39 -10.37
CA PRO A 141 -7.42 9.04 -10.75
C PRO A 141 -6.42 10.18 -10.50
N GLU A 142 -6.88 11.42 -10.61
CA GLU A 142 -6.07 12.63 -10.38
C GLU A 142 -5.68 12.75 -8.91
N ASP A 143 -6.61 12.45 -7.98
CA ASP A 143 -6.32 12.47 -6.54
C ASP A 143 -5.28 11.42 -6.19
N GLU A 144 -5.39 10.22 -6.77
CA GLU A 144 -4.39 9.16 -6.63
C GLU A 144 -3.02 9.61 -7.15
N ARG A 145 -3.00 10.25 -8.34
CA ARG A 145 -1.78 10.79 -8.94
C ARG A 145 -1.12 11.83 -8.05
N LEU A 146 -1.89 12.75 -7.47
CA LEU A 146 -1.37 13.76 -6.52
C LEU A 146 -0.74 13.10 -5.29
N ALA A 147 -1.40 12.10 -4.72
CA ALA A 147 -0.87 11.36 -3.57
C ALA A 147 0.43 10.62 -3.94
N ILE A 148 0.50 10.01 -5.12
CA ILE A 148 1.70 9.35 -5.64
C ILE A 148 2.84 10.35 -5.80
N MET A 149 2.59 11.52 -6.39
CA MET A 149 3.59 12.57 -6.57
C MET A 149 4.15 13.04 -5.22
N ALA A 150 3.29 13.25 -4.22
CA ALA A 150 3.70 13.61 -2.87
C ALA A 150 4.62 12.54 -2.24
N ILE A 151 4.26 11.27 -2.34
CA ILE A 151 5.05 10.17 -1.80
C ILE A 151 6.40 10.06 -2.53
N ARG A 152 6.43 10.25 -3.85
CA ARG A 152 7.68 10.24 -4.62
C ARG A 152 8.59 11.41 -4.25
N LEU A 153 8.04 12.60 -4.04
CA LEU A 153 8.81 13.74 -3.55
C LEU A 153 9.44 13.45 -2.18
N ILE A 154 8.68 12.85 -1.26
CA ILE A 154 9.19 12.45 0.05
C ILE A 154 10.31 11.43 -0.08
N GLU A 155 10.17 10.44 -0.97
CA GLU A 155 11.20 9.43 -1.21
C GLU A 155 12.50 10.07 -1.72
N GLN A 156 12.40 11.01 -2.64
CA GLN A 156 13.57 11.70 -3.24
C GLN A 156 14.24 12.64 -2.24
N GLU A 157 13.47 13.40 -1.49
CA GLU A 157 13.94 14.45 -0.61
C GLU A 157 13.98 14.06 0.89
N ALA A 158 13.99 12.77 1.19
CA ALA A 158 13.93 12.26 2.56
C ALA A 158 15.01 12.79 3.50
N HIS A 159 16.06 13.39 2.99
CA HIS A 159 17.19 13.94 3.75
C HIS A 159 17.06 15.44 4.03
N THR A 160 16.06 16.13 3.44
CA THR A 160 15.91 17.58 3.59
C THR A 160 15.04 17.94 4.80
N SER A 161 15.30 19.10 5.39
CA SER A 161 14.44 19.72 6.41
C SER A 161 13.28 20.49 5.75
N GLY A 162 12.17 20.70 6.47
CA GLY A 162 11.01 21.43 5.94
C GLY A 162 10.21 20.67 4.88
N LEU A 163 10.39 19.36 4.77
CA LEU A 163 9.74 18.53 3.75
C LEU A 163 8.21 18.56 3.85
N THR A 164 7.66 18.67 5.07
CA THR A 164 6.20 18.72 5.27
C THR A 164 5.60 19.97 4.62
N ASP A 165 6.24 21.13 4.78
CA ASP A 165 5.76 22.38 4.21
C ASP A 165 5.80 22.33 2.69
N ARG A 166 6.92 21.82 2.13
CA ARG A 166 7.08 21.67 0.67
C ARG A 166 6.07 20.72 0.06
N VAL A 167 5.78 19.59 0.70
CA VAL A 167 4.76 18.65 0.26
C VAL A 167 3.37 19.31 0.32
N THR A 168 3.08 20.05 1.38
CA THR A 168 1.81 20.75 1.55
C THR A 168 1.64 21.84 0.49
N GLU A 169 2.69 22.62 0.22
CA GLU A 169 2.68 23.67 -0.83
C GLU A 169 2.45 23.06 -2.22
N MET A 170 3.18 21.98 -2.54
CA MET A 170 3.02 21.27 -3.81
C MET A 170 1.57 20.78 -3.98
N LEU A 171 1.01 20.11 -2.96
CA LEU A 171 -0.35 19.60 -3.02
C LEU A 171 -1.40 20.70 -3.19
N LYS A 172 -1.24 21.84 -2.49
CA LYS A 172 -2.13 22.99 -2.61
C LYS A 172 -2.06 23.64 -3.98
N LYS A 173 -0.85 23.79 -4.55
CA LYS A 173 -0.64 24.35 -5.89
C LYS A 173 -1.31 23.51 -6.96
N GLU A 174 -1.04 22.22 -6.98
CA GLU A 174 -1.63 21.29 -7.95
C GLU A 174 -3.17 21.22 -7.84
N LYS A 175 -3.70 21.27 -6.60
CA LYS A 175 -5.14 21.31 -6.35
C LYS A 175 -5.78 22.61 -6.85
N GLY A 176 -5.11 23.74 -6.69
CA GLY A 176 -5.55 25.04 -7.20
C GLY A 176 -5.58 25.08 -8.74
N GLU A 177 -4.60 24.51 -9.40
CA GLU A 177 -4.57 24.37 -10.86
C GLU A 177 -5.68 23.45 -11.39
N LYS A 178 -6.03 22.40 -10.64
CA LYS A 178 -7.16 21.50 -10.95
C LYS A 178 -8.49 22.24 -10.92
N THR A 179 -8.76 22.98 -9.85
CA THR A 179 -10.00 23.77 -9.72
C THR A 179 -10.14 24.79 -10.83
N SER A 180 -9.05 25.42 -11.25
CA SER A 180 -9.04 26.39 -12.36
C SER A 180 -9.33 25.74 -13.72
N LYS A 181 -8.86 24.51 -13.95
CA LYS A 181 -9.14 23.76 -15.19
C LYS A 181 -10.58 23.26 -15.25
N GLU A 182 -11.13 22.74 -14.16
CA GLU A 182 -12.52 22.29 -14.09
C GLU A 182 -13.51 23.45 -14.29
N VAL A 183 -13.19 24.63 -13.77
CA VAL A 183 -14.01 25.85 -13.98
C VAL A 183 -13.94 26.32 -15.43
N ALA A 184 -12.78 26.20 -16.08
CA ALA A 184 -12.61 26.62 -17.49
C ALA A 184 -13.31 25.66 -18.49
N GLU A 185 -13.44 24.38 -18.14
CA GLU A 185 -14.06 23.35 -18.99
C GLU A 185 -15.59 23.34 -18.86
N ASN A 186 -16.13 23.90 -17.77
CA ASN A 186 -17.58 23.99 -17.49
C ASN A 186 -18.22 25.32 -17.88
N VAL A 187 -17.56 26.15 -18.68
CA VAL A 187 -18.20 27.35 -19.26
C VAL A 187 -19.07 26.89 -20.43
N PRO A 188 -20.41 27.04 -20.36
CA PRO A 188 -21.27 26.71 -21.49
C PRO A 188 -20.90 27.62 -22.65
N LYS A 189 -20.60 27.01 -23.80
CA LYS A 189 -20.53 27.75 -25.09
C LYS A 189 -21.95 28.19 -25.39
N GLU A 190 -22.28 29.41 -24.99
CA GLU A 190 -23.45 30.09 -25.52
C GLU A 190 -23.23 30.34 -27.01
N THR A 191 -24.06 29.72 -27.80
CA THR A 191 -24.28 30.04 -29.24
C THR A 191 -25.55 30.83 -29.33
#